data_0404fa399c6aa496c4ade560821e26b0
#
_entry.id   0404fa399c6aa496c4ade560821e26b0
#
_cell.length_a   1.000
_cell.length_b   1.000
_cell.length_c   1.000
_cell.angle_alpha   90.00
_cell.angle_beta   90.00
_cell.angle_gamma   90.00
#
_symmetry.space_group_name_H-M   'P 1'
#
loop_
_entity.id
_entity.type
_entity.pdbx_description
1 polymer ?
#
loop_
_entity_poly.entity_id
_entity_poly.type
_entity_poly.pdbx_seq_one_letter_code
_entity_poly.pdbx_strand_id
1 'polypeptide(L)'
;MPAMEMTFAVTDPGDLATLRQGTALRQGTMIDFTLVADPDAPSAEHIRIHHYQNQDAEPLAVKRMELLGKMLAPESGKDLLTVGQPVPDFTLTDQYGKPISFSQFSGKTVAISFLYTRCPFANYCFRLTNNFGRVGRHFAARMDKDLVLLSVTFDPQTDSPAVLEKYASTWKENTRGWYFLTGPVPDIRRVCHLFGMSVWSDEGMLAHSMHTAVIDSDGKLVANLEGNEFTAEQLEDLLQSVMDSSHAAK
;
A
#
# COMPACT_ATOMS: atom_id res chain seq x y z
N MET A 1 5.56 -1.25 18.81
CA MET A 1 5.15 -2.20 19.85
C MET A 1 4.48 -3.35 19.15
N PRO A 2 4.74 -4.61 19.47
CA PRO A 2 3.98 -5.70 18.92
C PRO A 2 2.49 -5.52 19.26
N ALA A 3 1.61 -5.87 18.32
CA ALA A 3 0.18 -5.88 18.56
C ALA A 3 -0.09 -6.84 19.73
N MET A 4 -0.77 -6.34 20.75
CA MET A 4 -1.14 -7.16 21.91
C MET A 4 -2.54 -7.70 21.64
N GLU A 5 -2.66 -9.01 21.55
CA GLU A 5 -3.94 -9.69 21.42
C GLU A 5 -4.54 -9.84 22.81
N MET A 6 -5.74 -9.27 23.03
CA MET A 6 -6.45 -9.34 24.30
C MET A 6 -7.87 -9.83 24.06
N THR A 7 -8.35 -10.73 24.90
CA THR A 7 -9.71 -11.25 24.84
C THR A 7 -10.56 -10.58 25.91
N PHE A 8 -11.73 -10.06 25.53
CA PHE A 8 -12.67 -9.42 26.43
C PHE A 8 -14.03 -10.13 26.40
N ALA A 9 -14.68 -10.25 27.53
CA ALA A 9 -16.06 -10.66 27.59
C ALA A 9 -16.98 -9.49 27.21
N VAL A 10 -18.04 -9.76 26.45
CA VAL A 10 -19.10 -8.79 26.15
C VAL A 10 -20.40 -9.38 26.70
N THR A 11 -20.92 -8.81 27.78
CA THR A 11 -22.05 -9.36 28.52
C THR A 11 -23.33 -8.56 28.30
N ASP A 12 -23.24 -7.28 27.90
CA ASP A 12 -24.39 -6.45 27.63
C ASP A 12 -25.13 -6.90 26.36
N PRO A 13 -26.44 -7.15 26.40
CA PRO A 13 -27.21 -7.57 25.23
C PRO A 13 -27.24 -6.53 24.10
N GLY A 14 -27.19 -5.23 24.43
CA GLY A 14 -27.16 -4.13 23.45
C GLY A 14 -25.83 -4.08 22.72
N ASP A 15 -24.73 -4.26 23.43
CA ASP A 15 -23.38 -4.34 22.85
C ASP A 15 -23.24 -5.58 21.98
N LEU A 16 -23.76 -6.73 22.43
CA LEU A 16 -23.82 -7.94 21.62
C LEU A 16 -24.66 -7.77 20.35
N ALA A 17 -25.78 -7.04 20.42
CA ALA A 17 -26.60 -6.71 19.26
C ALA A 17 -25.85 -5.79 18.31
N THR A 18 -25.14 -4.78 18.82
CA THR A 18 -24.30 -3.88 18.03
C THR A 18 -23.23 -4.66 17.25
N LEU A 19 -22.52 -5.60 17.90
CA LEU A 19 -21.53 -6.44 17.25
C LEU A 19 -22.13 -7.42 16.21
N ARG A 20 -23.37 -7.83 16.38
CA ARG A 20 -24.08 -8.76 15.48
C ARG A 20 -24.79 -8.07 14.31
N GLN A 21 -25.22 -6.82 14.49
CA GLN A 21 -25.94 -6.06 13.46
C GLN A 21 -25.01 -5.39 12.45
N GLY A 22 -23.75 -5.16 12.81
CA GLY A 22 -22.74 -4.71 11.85
C GLY A 22 -22.47 -5.81 10.83
N THR A 23 -22.34 -5.46 9.56
CA THR A 23 -21.71 -6.29 8.53
C THR A 23 -20.53 -6.98 9.18
N ALA A 24 -20.45 -8.30 9.13
CA ALA A 24 -19.56 -9.15 9.92
C ALA A 24 -18.25 -8.44 10.28
N LEU A 25 -18.00 -8.25 11.56
CA LEU A 25 -16.74 -7.66 12.06
C LEU A 25 -15.59 -8.41 11.40
N ARG A 26 -14.78 -7.68 10.67
CA ARG A 26 -13.58 -8.22 10.02
C ARG A 26 -12.38 -7.83 10.86
N GLN A 27 -11.32 -8.61 10.79
CA GLN A 27 -10.05 -8.24 11.36
C GLN A 27 -9.66 -6.84 10.85
N GLY A 28 -9.36 -5.90 11.77
CA GLY A 28 -9.07 -4.51 11.45
C GLY A 28 -10.24 -3.54 11.62
N THR A 29 -11.46 -4.02 11.92
CA THR A 29 -12.55 -3.13 12.31
C THR A 29 -12.18 -2.40 13.60
N MET A 30 -12.24 -1.07 13.60
CA MET A 30 -11.98 -0.28 14.81
C MET A 30 -13.26 -0.16 15.63
N ILE A 31 -13.14 -0.38 16.92
CA ILE A 31 -14.23 -0.22 17.88
C ILE A 31 -13.76 0.65 19.06
N ASP A 32 -14.65 1.52 19.54
CA ASP A 32 -14.51 2.15 20.84
C ASP A 32 -15.29 1.34 21.86
N PHE A 33 -14.74 1.19 23.04
CA PHE A 33 -15.42 0.54 24.14
C PHE A 33 -14.88 1.06 25.49
N THR A 34 -15.67 0.89 26.52
CA THR A 34 -15.24 1.10 27.91
C THR A 34 -14.70 -0.20 28.44
N LEU A 35 -13.40 -0.20 28.82
CA LEU A 35 -12.80 -1.36 29.48
C LEU A 35 -13.25 -1.40 30.94
N VAL A 36 -13.91 -2.46 31.34
CA VAL A 36 -14.15 -2.79 32.73
C VAL A 36 -13.04 -3.73 33.17
N ALA A 37 -12.10 -3.19 33.94
CA ALA A 37 -10.94 -3.91 34.44
C ALA A 37 -11.32 -4.80 35.62
N ASP A 38 -11.71 -6.03 35.36
CA ASP A 38 -11.83 -7.09 36.32
C ASP A 38 -10.59 -7.99 36.17
N PRO A 39 -9.80 -8.23 37.23
CA PRO A 39 -8.61 -9.08 37.15
C PRO A 39 -8.89 -10.50 36.65
N ASP A 40 -10.07 -11.03 36.90
CA ASP A 40 -10.45 -12.40 36.56
C ASP A 40 -11.24 -12.51 35.27
N ALA A 41 -11.91 -11.43 34.83
CA ALA A 41 -12.74 -11.43 33.63
C ALA A 41 -12.89 -10.00 33.04
N PRO A 42 -11.87 -9.45 32.39
CA PRO A 42 -12.00 -8.14 31.78
C PRO A 42 -13.13 -8.12 30.75
N SER A 43 -14.00 -7.10 30.81
CA SER A 43 -15.11 -6.96 29.88
C SER A 43 -15.07 -5.64 29.11
N ALA A 44 -15.67 -5.65 27.92
CA ALA A 44 -15.88 -4.48 27.10
C ALA A 44 -17.35 -4.09 27.12
N GLU A 45 -17.63 -2.84 27.46
CA GLU A 45 -18.96 -2.26 27.53
C GLU A 45 -19.08 -0.98 26.70
N HIS A 46 -20.29 -0.56 26.38
CA HIS A 46 -20.57 0.63 25.58
C HIS A 46 -19.87 0.59 24.23
N ILE A 47 -19.97 -0.54 23.55
CA ILE A 47 -19.28 -0.79 22.30
C ILE A 47 -19.89 0.09 21.21
N ARG A 48 -19.02 0.81 20.52
CA ARG A 48 -19.34 1.55 19.29
C ARG A 48 -18.44 1.07 18.18
N ILE A 49 -19.05 0.61 17.09
CA ILE A 49 -18.29 0.30 15.88
C ILE A 49 -18.00 1.63 15.21
N HIS A 50 -16.74 1.94 15.00
CA HIS A 50 -16.36 3.04 14.14
C HIS A 50 -16.68 2.63 12.70
N HIS A 51 -17.85 3.05 12.25
CA HIS A 51 -18.07 3.19 10.83
C HIS A 51 -17.24 4.41 10.42
N TYR A 52 -16.22 4.20 9.64
CA TYR A 52 -15.53 5.27 8.93
C TYR A 52 -16.49 5.81 7.84
N GLN A 53 -17.69 6.18 8.24
CA GLN A 53 -18.47 7.11 7.48
C GLN A 53 -17.71 8.42 7.66
N ASN A 54 -16.98 8.79 6.64
CA ASN A 54 -16.69 10.18 6.43
C ASN A 54 -18.06 10.86 6.25
N GLN A 55 -18.66 11.24 7.39
CA GLN A 55 -20.02 11.87 7.40
C GLN A 55 -20.00 13.18 6.60
N ASP A 56 -18.78 13.70 6.33
CA ASP A 56 -18.52 14.85 5.48
C ASP A 56 -18.17 14.43 4.03
N ALA A 57 -18.10 13.12 3.71
CA ALA A 57 -17.83 12.69 2.35
C ALA A 57 -19.03 12.99 1.48
N GLU A 58 -18.83 13.87 0.53
CA GLU A 58 -19.79 14.15 -0.53
C GLU A 58 -20.29 12.83 -1.14
N PRO A 59 -21.61 12.60 -1.28
CA PRO A 59 -22.16 11.35 -1.81
C PRO A 59 -21.56 10.91 -3.14
N LEU A 60 -21.12 11.89 -3.96
CA LEU A 60 -20.42 11.66 -5.21
C LEU A 60 -19.01 11.06 -4.99
N ALA A 61 -18.31 11.44 -3.92
CA ALA A 61 -17.01 10.88 -3.59
C ALA A 61 -17.13 9.41 -3.19
N VAL A 62 -18.13 9.06 -2.37
CA VAL A 62 -18.44 7.66 -2.01
C VAL A 62 -18.72 6.84 -3.25
N LYS A 63 -19.61 7.34 -4.12
CA LYS A 63 -19.96 6.66 -5.38
C LYS A 63 -18.76 6.45 -6.29
N ARG A 64 -17.88 7.45 -6.38
CA ARG A 64 -16.66 7.35 -7.16
C ARG A 64 -15.73 6.26 -6.61
N MET A 65 -15.58 6.17 -5.27
CA MET A 65 -14.75 5.16 -4.64
C MET A 65 -15.29 3.74 -4.87
N GLU A 66 -16.63 3.55 -4.80
CA GLU A 66 -17.28 2.29 -5.15
C GLU A 66 -17.00 1.87 -6.60
N LEU A 67 -17.13 2.83 -7.53
CA LEU A 67 -16.86 2.56 -8.94
C LEU A 67 -15.38 2.22 -9.17
N LEU A 68 -14.48 2.97 -8.56
CA LEU A 68 -13.05 2.72 -8.66
C LEU A 68 -12.68 1.33 -8.08
N GLY A 69 -13.21 0.97 -6.92
CA GLY A 69 -13.02 -0.36 -6.33
C GLY A 69 -13.47 -1.48 -7.26
N LYS A 70 -14.63 -1.32 -7.92
CA LYS A 70 -15.11 -2.29 -8.93
C LYS A 70 -14.20 -2.34 -10.16
N MET A 71 -13.69 -1.20 -10.61
CA MET A 71 -12.79 -1.14 -11.77
C MET A 71 -11.41 -1.73 -11.50
N LEU A 72 -10.96 -1.68 -10.24
CA LEU A 72 -9.67 -2.22 -9.81
C LEU A 72 -9.77 -3.66 -9.28
N ALA A 73 -10.98 -4.20 -9.15
CA ALA A 73 -11.19 -5.57 -8.70
C ALA A 73 -10.47 -6.57 -9.63
N PRO A 74 -9.77 -7.59 -9.09
CA PRO A 74 -9.03 -8.54 -9.89
C PRO A 74 -9.94 -9.33 -10.82
N GLU A 75 -9.61 -9.38 -12.10
CA GLU A 75 -10.12 -10.36 -13.03
C GLU A 75 -9.28 -11.63 -12.86
N SER A 76 -9.88 -12.67 -12.30
CA SER A 76 -9.28 -14.00 -12.12
C SER A 76 -7.80 -14.16 -12.50
N GLY A 77 -6.92 -14.09 -11.55
CA GLY A 77 -5.55 -14.62 -11.32
C GLY A 77 -4.57 -14.93 -12.46
N LYS A 78 -4.87 -14.61 -13.71
CA LYS A 78 -4.07 -15.03 -14.85
C LYS A 78 -2.77 -14.27 -15.06
N ASP A 79 -2.66 -13.06 -14.51
CA ASP A 79 -1.53 -12.16 -14.74
C ASP A 79 -0.65 -11.95 -13.50
N LEU A 80 -0.91 -12.69 -12.43
CA LEU A 80 -0.13 -12.59 -11.20
C LEU A 80 1.30 -13.10 -11.43
N LEU A 81 2.28 -12.25 -11.17
CA LEU A 81 3.69 -12.61 -11.26
C LEU A 81 4.10 -13.51 -10.09
N THR A 82 4.88 -14.52 -10.40
CA THR A 82 5.59 -15.33 -9.41
C THR A 82 7.08 -14.99 -9.40
N VAL A 83 7.75 -15.25 -8.27
CA VAL A 83 9.21 -15.03 -8.12
C VAL A 83 9.96 -15.74 -9.26
N GLY A 84 10.91 -15.04 -9.85
CA GLY A 84 11.73 -15.47 -10.98
C GLY A 84 11.16 -15.09 -12.36
N GLN A 85 9.90 -14.66 -12.44
CA GLN A 85 9.32 -14.22 -13.71
C GLN A 85 9.75 -12.79 -14.08
N PRO A 86 9.94 -12.51 -15.38
CA PRO A 86 10.18 -11.16 -15.86
C PRO A 86 8.92 -10.31 -15.71
N VAL A 87 9.10 -9.08 -15.23
CA VAL A 87 8.02 -8.08 -15.15
C VAL A 87 7.72 -7.57 -16.56
N PRO A 88 6.48 -7.70 -17.04
CA PRO A 88 6.07 -7.11 -18.32
C PRO A 88 6.26 -5.60 -18.34
N ASP A 89 6.67 -5.03 -19.47
CA ASP A 89 6.80 -3.59 -19.60
C ASP A 89 5.44 -2.90 -19.44
N PHE A 90 5.47 -1.75 -18.76
CA PHE A 90 4.33 -0.86 -18.62
C PHE A 90 4.80 0.59 -18.65
N THR A 91 3.91 1.49 -19.02
CA THR A 91 4.18 2.93 -19.01
C THR A 91 3.15 3.65 -18.16
N LEU A 92 3.62 4.42 -17.20
CA LEU A 92 2.81 5.28 -16.32
C LEU A 92 3.32 6.72 -16.39
N THR A 93 2.66 7.65 -15.70
CA THR A 93 3.03 9.06 -15.66
C THR A 93 3.60 9.40 -14.29
N ASP A 94 4.75 10.07 -14.25
CA ASP A 94 5.36 10.49 -13.00
C ASP A 94 4.69 11.76 -12.40
N GLN A 95 5.13 12.14 -11.20
CA GLN A 95 4.65 13.32 -10.50
C GLN A 95 4.91 14.65 -11.24
N TYR A 96 5.73 14.66 -12.29
CA TYR A 96 6.02 15.81 -13.12
C TYR A 96 5.29 15.77 -14.46
N GLY A 97 4.39 14.80 -14.66
CA GLY A 97 3.63 14.61 -15.88
C GLY A 97 4.42 13.96 -17.04
N LYS A 98 5.58 13.35 -16.76
CA LYS A 98 6.41 12.68 -17.76
C LYS A 98 6.07 11.20 -17.85
N PRO A 99 6.04 10.60 -19.07
CA PRO A 99 5.89 9.17 -19.21
C PRO A 99 7.13 8.44 -18.70
N ILE A 100 6.90 7.40 -17.90
CA ILE A 100 7.90 6.51 -17.32
C ILE A 100 7.57 5.08 -17.75
N SER A 101 8.44 4.47 -18.56
CA SER A 101 8.35 3.06 -18.93
C SER A 101 9.24 2.23 -18.01
N PHE A 102 8.74 1.07 -17.58
CA PHE A 102 9.49 0.18 -16.70
C PHE A 102 10.81 -0.25 -17.33
N SER A 103 10.82 -0.50 -18.63
CA SER A 103 12.00 -0.90 -19.41
C SER A 103 13.18 0.09 -19.33
N GLN A 104 12.95 1.38 -19.03
CA GLN A 104 14.04 2.37 -18.84
C GLN A 104 14.90 2.10 -17.61
N PHE A 105 14.44 1.26 -16.70
CA PHE A 105 15.18 0.85 -15.50
C PHE A 105 15.98 -0.44 -15.69
N SER A 106 16.09 -0.94 -16.91
CA SER A 106 16.93 -2.11 -17.22
C SER A 106 18.34 -1.93 -16.67
N GLY A 107 18.87 -2.95 -16.02
CA GLY A 107 20.18 -2.93 -15.37
C GLY A 107 20.18 -2.36 -13.96
N LYS A 108 19.02 -1.93 -13.44
CA LYS A 108 18.86 -1.41 -12.08
C LYS A 108 17.95 -2.33 -11.26
N THR A 109 18.19 -2.41 -9.97
CA THR A 109 17.23 -2.98 -9.02
C THR A 109 16.09 -2.01 -8.83
N VAL A 110 14.86 -2.51 -8.84
CA VAL A 110 13.65 -1.69 -8.68
C VAL A 110 12.83 -2.19 -7.50
N ALA A 111 12.44 -1.28 -6.61
CA ALA A 111 11.41 -1.57 -5.61
C ALA A 111 10.12 -0.84 -5.97
N ILE A 112 8.99 -1.55 -5.93
CA ILE A 112 7.65 -1.01 -6.23
C ILE A 112 6.77 -1.13 -4.99
N SER A 113 6.13 -0.04 -4.58
CA SER A 113 5.06 -0.04 -3.57
C SER A 113 3.80 0.64 -4.10
N PHE A 114 2.68 0.41 -3.44
CA PHE A 114 1.38 0.93 -3.83
C PHE A 114 0.82 1.84 -2.75
N LEU A 115 0.19 2.94 -3.15
CA LEU A 115 -0.37 3.93 -2.24
C LEU A 115 -1.61 4.63 -2.82
N TYR A 116 -2.29 5.40 -1.99
CA TYR A 116 -3.10 6.54 -2.42
C TYR A 116 -2.93 7.69 -1.41
N THR A 117 -2.92 8.93 -1.91
CA THR A 117 -2.48 10.09 -1.10
C THR A 117 -3.43 10.42 0.05
N ARG A 118 -4.69 10.01 -0.04
CA ARG A 118 -5.75 10.26 0.96
C ARG A 118 -5.93 9.12 1.96
N CYS A 119 -4.97 8.20 2.05
CA CYS A 119 -5.04 7.13 3.04
C CYS A 119 -5.08 7.73 4.46
N PRO A 120 -6.15 7.51 5.24
CA PRO A 120 -6.28 8.11 6.56
C PRO A 120 -5.43 7.40 7.63
N PHE A 121 -4.83 6.27 7.28
CA PHE A 121 -4.13 5.40 8.23
C PHE A 121 -2.62 5.60 8.14
N ALA A 122 -2.04 6.19 9.18
CA ALA A 122 -0.59 6.42 9.26
C ALA A 122 0.24 5.12 9.19
N ASN A 123 -0.33 4.01 9.67
CA ASN A 123 0.35 2.71 9.70
C ASN A 123 0.26 1.92 8.38
N TYR A 124 -0.37 2.46 7.35
CA TYR A 124 -0.56 1.81 6.04
C TYR A 124 0.29 2.49 4.96
N CYS A 125 -0.32 3.18 4.01
CA CYS A 125 0.41 3.79 2.90
C CYS A 125 1.53 4.73 3.36
N PHE A 126 1.29 5.55 4.40
CA PHE A 126 2.31 6.47 4.93
C PHE A 126 3.52 5.70 5.49
N ARG A 127 3.30 4.60 6.21
CA ARG A 127 4.39 3.76 6.73
C ARG A 127 5.25 3.19 5.60
N LEU A 128 4.63 2.62 4.55
CA LEU A 128 5.36 2.08 3.40
C LEU A 128 6.14 3.18 2.66
N THR A 129 5.52 4.34 2.45
CA THR A 129 6.19 5.48 1.81
C THR A 129 7.33 6.00 2.68
N ASN A 130 7.17 6.01 4.01
CA ASN A 130 8.24 6.39 4.93
C ASN A 130 9.41 5.40 4.91
N ASN A 131 9.14 4.09 4.81
CA ASN A 131 10.18 3.08 4.60
C ASN A 131 10.95 3.36 3.31
N PHE A 132 10.28 3.68 2.21
CA PHE A 132 10.92 4.07 0.95
C PHE A 132 11.76 5.34 1.11
N GLY A 133 11.29 6.33 1.85
CA GLY A 133 12.08 7.53 2.17
C GLY A 133 13.36 7.22 2.96
N ARG A 134 13.33 6.25 3.88
CA ARG A 134 14.51 5.77 4.61
C ARG A 134 15.47 5.02 3.68
N VAL A 135 14.95 4.08 2.88
CA VAL A 135 15.72 3.37 1.84
C VAL A 135 16.40 4.36 0.90
N GLY A 136 15.69 5.37 0.40
CA GLY A 136 16.26 6.40 -0.47
C GLY A 136 17.39 7.20 0.18
N ARG A 137 17.32 7.48 1.48
CA ARG A 137 18.42 8.12 2.24
C ARG A 137 19.60 7.17 2.44
N HIS A 138 19.34 5.93 2.82
CA HIS A 138 20.38 4.90 3.02
C HIS A 138 21.18 4.69 1.75
N PHE A 139 20.51 4.55 0.62
CA PHE A 139 21.15 4.32 -0.68
C PHE A 139 21.33 5.58 -1.53
N ALA A 140 21.46 6.77 -0.92
CA ALA A 140 21.50 8.05 -1.64
C ALA A 140 22.53 8.09 -2.78
N ALA A 141 23.70 7.48 -2.60
CA ALA A 141 24.76 7.41 -3.62
C ALA A 141 24.46 6.43 -4.78
N ARG A 142 23.55 5.48 -4.57
CA ARG A 142 23.15 4.44 -5.52
C ARG A 142 21.83 4.75 -6.22
N MET A 143 21.03 5.68 -5.66
CA MET A 143 19.75 6.08 -6.24
C MET A 143 19.92 6.56 -7.68
N ASP A 144 19.03 6.09 -8.56
CA ASP A 144 19.02 6.32 -10.02
C ASP A 144 20.23 5.74 -10.79
N LYS A 145 21.19 5.14 -10.12
CA LYS A 145 22.30 4.40 -10.75
C LYS A 145 22.01 2.89 -10.72
N ASP A 146 21.90 2.34 -9.52
CA ASP A 146 21.72 0.91 -9.26
C ASP A 146 20.34 0.59 -8.68
N LEU A 147 19.68 1.58 -8.05
CA LEU A 147 18.40 1.43 -7.36
C LEU A 147 17.42 2.50 -7.81
N VAL A 148 16.19 2.06 -8.06
CA VAL A 148 15.03 2.91 -8.36
C VAL A 148 13.87 2.52 -7.45
N LEU A 149 13.15 3.51 -6.96
CA LEU A 149 11.93 3.33 -6.18
C LEU A 149 10.72 3.83 -6.97
N LEU A 150 9.68 3.02 -7.04
CA LEU A 150 8.42 3.34 -7.70
C LEU A 150 7.29 3.27 -6.67
N SER A 151 6.59 4.37 -6.48
CA SER A 151 5.36 4.42 -5.68
C SER A 151 4.18 4.64 -6.62
N VAL A 152 3.37 3.60 -6.83
CA VAL A 152 2.26 3.60 -7.78
C VAL A 152 0.97 3.88 -7.04
N THR A 153 0.21 4.92 -7.47
CA THR A 153 -1.12 5.14 -6.91
C THR A 153 -2.13 4.16 -7.50
N PHE A 154 -3.07 3.73 -6.68
CA PHE A 154 -4.27 3.02 -7.14
C PHE A 154 -5.55 3.88 -7.10
N ASP A 155 -5.44 5.20 -6.80
CA ASP A 155 -6.53 6.19 -6.95
C ASP A 155 -6.17 7.27 -8.01
N PRO A 156 -5.94 6.89 -9.27
CA PRO A 156 -5.47 7.83 -10.30
C PRO A 156 -6.46 8.95 -10.61
N GLN A 157 -7.73 8.80 -10.23
CA GLN A 157 -8.75 9.84 -10.42
C GLN A 157 -8.53 11.03 -9.47
N THR A 158 -7.94 10.80 -8.31
CA THR A 158 -7.63 11.84 -7.32
C THR A 158 -6.16 12.21 -7.37
N ASP A 159 -5.30 11.23 -7.49
CA ASP A 159 -3.86 11.36 -7.42
C ASP A 159 -3.30 11.75 -8.81
N SER A 160 -3.62 12.98 -9.22
CA SER A 160 -3.01 13.58 -10.41
C SER A 160 -1.50 13.79 -10.21
N PRO A 161 -0.71 14.01 -11.28
CA PRO A 161 0.71 14.34 -11.16
C PRO A 161 0.98 15.46 -10.14
N ALA A 162 0.22 16.56 -10.16
CA ALA A 162 0.39 17.66 -9.23
C ALA A 162 0.09 17.28 -7.77
N VAL A 163 -0.88 16.40 -7.53
CA VAL A 163 -1.17 15.87 -6.19
C VAL A 163 -0.02 14.98 -5.72
N LEU A 164 0.50 14.12 -6.59
CA LEU A 164 1.65 13.27 -6.29
C LEU A 164 2.93 14.08 -6.07
N GLU A 165 3.17 15.15 -6.82
CA GLU A 165 4.29 16.06 -6.60
C GLU A 165 4.24 16.69 -5.20
N LYS A 166 3.05 17.17 -4.80
CA LYS A 166 2.83 17.72 -3.47
C LYS A 166 3.04 16.65 -2.39
N TYR A 167 2.54 15.43 -2.60
CA TYR A 167 2.74 14.32 -1.68
C TYR A 167 4.22 13.96 -1.57
N ALA A 168 4.93 13.78 -2.69
CA ALA A 168 6.35 13.49 -2.75
C ALA A 168 7.20 14.55 -2.04
N SER A 169 6.78 15.82 -2.05
CA SER A 169 7.50 16.91 -1.39
C SER A 169 7.63 16.75 0.13
N THR A 170 6.87 15.85 0.74
CA THR A 170 7.01 15.49 2.17
C THR A 170 8.37 14.82 2.45
N TRP A 171 8.97 14.17 1.46
CA TRP A 171 10.28 13.48 1.55
C TRP A 171 11.36 14.19 0.73
N LYS A 172 11.40 15.54 0.78
CA LYS A 172 12.16 16.45 -0.09
C LYS A 172 13.65 16.12 -0.27
N GLU A 173 14.26 15.49 0.71
CA GLU A 173 15.72 15.34 0.73
C GLU A 173 16.24 14.25 -0.21
N ASN A 174 15.38 13.44 -0.83
CA ASN A 174 15.88 12.34 -1.66
C ASN A 174 14.85 11.76 -2.65
N THR A 175 14.37 12.57 -3.58
CA THR A 175 13.48 12.09 -4.65
C THR A 175 14.19 11.68 -5.93
N ARG A 176 15.52 11.82 -6.01
CA ARG A 176 16.26 11.33 -7.18
C ARG A 176 16.13 9.82 -7.28
N GLY A 177 15.69 9.31 -8.43
CA GLY A 177 15.45 7.88 -8.63
C GLY A 177 14.24 7.31 -7.86
N TRP A 178 13.41 8.18 -7.28
CA TRP A 178 12.15 7.81 -6.68
C TRP A 178 10.99 8.49 -7.43
N TYR A 179 10.16 7.69 -8.08
CA TYR A 179 9.06 8.14 -8.91
C TYR A 179 7.73 7.81 -8.24
N PHE A 180 6.83 8.79 -8.23
CA PHE A 180 5.44 8.63 -7.81
C PHE A 180 4.59 8.60 -9.07
N LEU A 181 3.97 7.45 -9.32
CA LEU A 181 3.38 7.13 -10.62
C LEU A 181 1.86 7.11 -10.56
N THR A 182 1.24 7.67 -11.58
CA THR A 182 -0.19 7.64 -11.87
C THR A 182 -0.41 7.31 -13.35
N GLY A 183 -1.67 7.18 -13.77
CA GLY A 183 -1.98 6.92 -15.17
C GLY A 183 -3.46 6.62 -15.39
N PRO A 184 -3.83 6.23 -16.62
CA PRO A 184 -5.17 5.73 -16.90
C PRO A 184 -5.54 4.55 -16.00
N VAL A 185 -6.80 4.50 -15.54
CA VAL A 185 -7.28 3.43 -14.64
C VAL A 185 -6.98 2.03 -15.17
N PRO A 186 -7.15 1.71 -16.48
CA PRO A 186 -6.82 0.39 -16.99
C PRO A 186 -5.34 0.01 -16.82
N ASP A 187 -4.43 0.97 -16.98
CA ASP A 187 -2.99 0.74 -16.85
C ASP A 187 -2.60 0.54 -15.38
N ILE A 188 -3.14 1.36 -14.47
CA ILE A 188 -2.97 1.20 -13.02
C ILE A 188 -3.50 -0.16 -12.58
N ARG A 189 -4.71 -0.56 -13.03
CA ARG A 189 -5.29 -1.86 -12.75
C ARG A 189 -4.36 -2.99 -13.17
N ARG A 190 -3.84 -2.94 -14.40
CA ARG A 190 -2.90 -3.94 -14.92
C ARG A 190 -1.68 -4.05 -14.02
N VAL A 191 -1.04 -2.94 -13.67
CA VAL A 191 0.14 -2.94 -12.81
C VAL A 191 -0.19 -3.48 -11.41
N CYS A 192 -1.31 -3.07 -10.80
CA CYS A 192 -1.75 -3.61 -9.51
C CYS A 192 -1.91 -5.15 -9.57
N HIS A 193 -2.53 -5.68 -10.62
CA HIS A 193 -2.77 -7.12 -10.77
C HIS A 193 -1.48 -7.92 -10.94
N LEU A 194 -0.47 -7.38 -11.65
CA LEU A 194 0.84 -8.05 -11.80
C LEU A 194 1.44 -8.41 -10.44
N PHE A 195 1.24 -7.57 -9.43
CA PHE A 195 1.82 -7.74 -8.10
C PHE A 195 0.84 -8.24 -7.03
N GLY A 196 -0.36 -8.66 -7.43
CA GLY A 196 -1.35 -9.23 -6.52
C GLY A 196 -2.14 -8.21 -5.71
N MET A 197 -2.01 -6.91 -6.03
CA MET A 197 -2.81 -5.87 -5.38
C MET A 197 -4.29 -6.08 -5.63
N SER A 198 -5.04 -6.22 -4.54
CA SER A 198 -6.50 -6.22 -4.54
C SER A 198 -7.00 -4.92 -3.95
N VAL A 199 -7.93 -4.28 -4.64
CA VAL A 199 -8.56 -3.03 -4.20
C VAL A 199 -10.07 -3.21 -4.23
N TRP A 200 -10.75 -2.82 -3.15
CA TRP A 200 -12.20 -2.88 -3.07
C TRP A 200 -12.75 -1.68 -2.31
N SER A 201 -14.02 -1.37 -2.54
CA SER A 201 -14.71 -0.33 -1.80
C SER A 201 -15.17 -0.89 -0.46
N ASP A 202 -14.91 -0.17 0.62
CA ASP A 202 -15.36 -0.48 1.95
C ASP A 202 -15.85 0.81 2.63
N GLU A 203 -17.14 0.92 2.90
CA GLU A 203 -17.80 2.05 3.59
C GLU A 203 -17.37 3.45 3.10
N GLY A 204 -17.20 3.61 1.79
CA GLY A 204 -16.79 4.89 1.18
C GLY A 204 -15.29 5.17 1.21
N MET A 205 -14.50 4.19 1.62
CA MET A 205 -13.05 4.20 1.50
C MET A 205 -12.58 3.13 0.51
N LEU A 206 -11.32 3.21 0.10
CA LEU A 206 -10.65 2.13 -0.61
C LEU A 206 -9.91 1.25 0.38
N ALA A 207 -10.42 0.05 0.59
CA ALA A 207 -9.66 -1.02 1.22
C ALA A 207 -8.81 -1.73 0.18
N HIS A 208 -7.63 -2.19 0.58
CA HIS A 208 -6.68 -2.80 -0.35
C HIS A 208 -5.73 -3.74 0.38
N SER A 209 -5.21 -4.74 -0.35
CA SER A 209 -4.01 -5.45 0.09
C SER A 209 -2.79 -4.53 -0.02
N MET A 210 -1.71 -4.89 0.67
CA MET A 210 -0.45 -4.13 0.60
C MET A 210 0.63 -5.04 0.06
N HIS A 211 1.34 -4.55 -0.95
CA HIS A 211 2.44 -5.27 -1.57
C HIS A 211 3.63 -4.35 -1.76
N THR A 212 4.82 -4.90 -1.57
CA THR A 212 6.08 -4.26 -1.94
C THR A 212 6.90 -5.27 -2.73
N ALA A 213 7.06 -5.02 -4.02
CA ALA A 213 7.80 -5.90 -4.91
C ALA A 213 9.25 -5.43 -5.05
N VAL A 214 10.18 -6.38 -5.10
CA VAL A 214 11.59 -6.14 -5.42
C VAL A 214 11.94 -6.90 -6.69
N ILE A 215 12.54 -6.19 -7.64
CA ILE A 215 12.87 -6.66 -8.98
C ILE A 215 14.38 -6.46 -9.19
N ASP A 216 15.05 -7.47 -9.72
CA ASP A 216 16.49 -7.43 -9.98
C ASP A 216 16.84 -6.62 -11.25
N SER A 217 18.13 -6.49 -11.50
CA SER A 217 18.65 -5.77 -12.68
C SER A 217 18.32 -6.43 -14.02
N ASP A 218 17.92 -7.70 -14.02
CA ASP A 218 17.43 -8.42 -15.21
C ASP A 218 15.93 -8.22 -15.43
N GLY A 219 15.26 -7.45 -14.57
CA GLY A 219 13.84 -7.19 -14.63
C GLY A 219 12.97 -8.33 -14.10
N LYS A 220 13.52 -9.26 -13.31
CA LYS A 220 12.79 -10.39 -12.72
C LYS A 220 12.32 -10.09 -11.31
N LEU A 221 11.11 -10.50 -10.99
CA LEU A 221 10.57 -10.41 -9.64
C LEU A 221 11.39 -11.30 -8.69
N VAL A 222 12.01 -10.71 -7.68
CA VAL A 222 12.80 -11.43 -6.65
C VAL A 222 11.99 -11.67 -5.39
N ALA A 223 11.20 -10.69 -5.00
CA ALA A 223 10.34 -10.78 -3.82
C ALA A 223 9.06 -9.95 -4.01
N ASN A 224 7.98 -10.41 -3.42
CA ASN A 224 6.72 -9.68 -3.29
C ASN A 224 6.29 -9.78 -1.82
N LEU A 225 6.58 -8.73 -1.06
CA LEU A 225 6.30 -8.66 0.37
C LEU A 225 4.84 -8.26 0.55
N GLU A 226 4.06 -9.13 1.17
CA GLU A 226 2.67 -8.84 1.53
C GLU A 226 2.59 -8.15 2.90
N GLY A 227 1.68 -7.19 3.04
CA GLY A 227 1.51 -6.43 4.27
C GLY A 227 2.48 -5.25 4.41
N ASN A 228 2.57 -4.72 5.63
CA ASN A 228 3.36 -3.53 5.96
C ASN A 228 4.20 -3.69 7.23
N GLU A 229 4.36 -4.91 7.73
CA GLU A 229 5.01 -5.14 9.02
C GLU A 229 6.54 -5.11 8.93
N PHE A 230 7.10 -5.28 7.72
CA PHE A 230 8.55 -5.18 7.53
C PHE A 230 9.06 -3.76 7.84
N THR A 231 10.28 -3.70 8.35
CA THR A 231 10.97 -2.43 8.65
C THR A 231 11.73 -1.92 7.43
N ALA A 232 12.14 -0.64 7.47
CA ALA A 232 13.00 -0.09 6.42
C ALA A 232 14.33 -0.84 6.35
N GLU A 233 14.92 -1.21 7.49
CA GLU A 233 16.18 -1.96 7.58
C GLU A 233 16.06 -3.32 6.89
N GLN A 234 14.96 -4.05 7.10
CA GLN A 234 14.72 -5.33 6.43
C GLN A 234 14.61 -5.18 4.91
N LEU A 235 13.99 -4.09 4.45
CA LEU A 235 13.93 -3.78 3.02
C LEU A 235 15.30 -3.36 2.48
N GLU A 236 16.08 -2.59 3.24
CA GLU A 236 17.44 -2.19 2.91
C GLU A 236 18.35 -3.42 2.75
N ASP A 237 18.31 -4.36 3.68
CA ASP A 237 19.08 -5.62 3.63
C ASP A 237 18.71 -6.46 2.39
N LEU A 238 17.42 -6.57 2.09
CA LEU A 238 16.95 -7.28 0.90
C LEU A 238 17.47 -6.61 -0.39
N LEU A 239 17.32 -5.29 -0.50
CA LEU A 239 17.76 -4.53 -1.67
C LEU A 239 19.28 -4.60 -1.84
N GLN A 240 20.06 -4.52 -0.74
CA GLN A 240 21.50 -4.68 -0.78
C GLN A 240 21.88 -6.05 -1.32
N SER A 241 21.26 -7.13 -0.81
CA SER A 241 21.52 -8.50 -1.26
C SER A 241 21.22 -8.68 -2.76
N VAL A 242 20.10 -8.12 -3.26
CA VAL A 242 19.74 -8.20 -4.67
C VAL A 242 20.72 -7.44 -5.55
N MET A 243 21.12 -6.22 -5.14
CA MET A 243 22.11 -5.42 -5.88
C MET A 243 23.48 -6.10 -5.94
N ASP A 244 23.92 -6.72 -4.84
CA ASP A 244 25.22 -7.43 -4.79
C ASP A 244 25.23 -8.68 -5.65
N SER A 245 24.13 -9.44 -5.67
CA SER A 245 23.96 -10.61 -6.53
C SER A 245 24.01 -10.22 -8.02
N SER A 246 23.44 -9.09 -8.39
CA SER A 246 23.47 -8.56 -9.76
C SER A 246 24.85 -8.12 -10.22
N HIS A 247 25.74 -7.72 -9.30
CA HIS A 247 27.13 -7.35 -9.62
C HIS A 247 28.05 -8.58 -9.74
N ALA A 248 27.75 -9.65 -8.99
CA ALA A 248 28.54 -10.88 -9.02
C ALA A 248 28.31 -11.71 -10.31
N ALA A 249 27.19 -11.47 -11.01
CA ALA A 249 26.83 -12.18 -12.25
C ALA A 249 27.36 -11.53 -13.54
N LYS A 250 27.99 -10.36 -13.44
CA LYS A 250 28.64 -9.63 -14.55
C LYS A 250 30.15 -9.83 -14.51
#